data_b4c5f2a37d1f5a11316e32b6b727db07
#
_entry.id   b4c5f2a37d1f5a11316e32b6b727db07
#
_cell.length_a   1.000
_cell.length_b   1.000
_cell.length_c   1.000
_cell.angle_alpha   90.00
_cell.angle_beta   90.00
_cell.angle_gamma   90.00
#
_symmetry.space_group_name_H-M   'P 1'
#
loop_
_entity.id
_entity.type
_entity.pdbx_description
1 polymer ?
#
loop_
_entity_poly.entity_id
_entity_poly.type
_entity_poly.pdbx_seq_one_letter_code
_entity_poly.pdbx_strand_id
1 'polypeptide(L)'
;MWNFKVNNWVVAVAICAGMFISVLDNSSINIALPEIALRFHAEIPQVQWLAIGYGLASGALILPMGRLSDLVGRKRIYLTGFLISGFTAILTSIAPSLILAILFRALQGVGGAMIQANAMAILISSFHASRRGFIIGIFMTTVGIASVLGPVFGGFIVQYFSWRWLLFIPSPLGLTACAVGFLILPHMKPAPSDSLLASKFDWRGSIYFAVALCSLMLTITN
;
A
#
# COMPACT_ATOMS: atom_id res chain seq x y z
N MET A 1 12.30 0.58 -28.85
CA MET A 1 12.32 -0.15 -27.56
C MET A 1 13.57 0.30 -26.82
N TRP A 2 13.41 1.15 -25.82
CA TRP A 2 14.53 1.68 -25.04
C TRP A 2 15.01 0.61 -24.05
N ASN A 3 16.14 -0.01 -24.38
CA ASN A 3 16.79 -1.02 -23.54
C ASN A 3 17.77 -0.30 -22.59
N PHE A 4 17.26 0.52 -21.66
CA PHE A 4 18.09 0.96 -20.56
C PHE A 4 18.33 -0.24 -19.64
N LYS A 5 19.56 -0.72 -19.55
CA LYS A 5 20.03 -1.56 -18.44
C LYS A 5 19.89 -0.74 -17.15
N VAL A 6 18.71 -0.71 -16.57
CA VAL A 6 18.50 -0.02 -15.31
C VAL A 6 19.31 -0.72 -14.23
N ASN A 7 20.12 0.04 -13.51
CA ASN A 7 20.92 -0.50 -12.42
C ASN A 7 19.98 -1.06 -11.33
N ASN A 8 20.22 -2.29 -10.90
CA ASN A 8 19.41 -2.97 -9.88
C ASN A 8 19.26 -2.14 -8.59
N TRP A 9 20.25 -1.32 -8.26
CA TRP A 9 20.20 -0.41 -7.12
C TRP A 9 19.17 0.71 -7.30
N VAL A 10 19.00 1.21 -8.51
CA VAL A 10 17.96 2.21 -8.81
C VAL A 10 16.56 1.61 -8.62
N VAL A 11 16.38 0.35 -9.03
CA VAL A 11 15.14 -0.40 -8.75
C VAL A 11 14.93 -0.55 -7.24
N ALA A 12 15.98 -0.90 -6.49
CA ALA A 12 15.89 -1.05 -5.04
C ALA A 12 15.48 0.26 -4.36
N VAL A 13 16.12 1.37 -4.71
CA VAL A 13 15.78 2.69 -4.17
C VAL A 13 14.34 3.06 -4.49
N ALA A 14 13.89 2.87 -5.74
CA ALA A 14 12.52 3.17 -6.14
C ALA A 14 11.47 2.35 -5.37
N ILE A 15 11.71 1.04 -5.18
CA ILE A 15 10.82 0.16 -4.41
C ILE A 15 10.82 0.53 -2.93
N CYS A 16 11.99 0.75 -2.33
CA CYS A 16 12.11 1.14 -0.92
C CYS A 16 11.46 2.51 -0.66
N ALA A 17 11.68 3.50 -1.54
CA ALA A 17 11.04 4.81 -1.42
C ALA A 17 9.51 4.73 -1.53
N GLY A 18 9.00 3.97 -2.50
CA GLY A 18 7.57 3.75 -2.63
C GLY A 18 6.96 3.06 -1.42
N MET A 19 7.64 2.02 -0.90
CA MET A 19 7.19 1.31 0.30
C MET A 19 7.27 2.20 1.54
N PHE A 20 8.31 3.02 1.67
CA PHE A 20 8.47 4.00 2.73
C PHE A 20 7.28 4.96 2.78
N ILE A 21 6.89 5.54 1.64
CA ILE A 21 5.74 6.46 1.54
C ILE A 21 4.46 5.75 1.95
N SER A 22 4.22 4.52 1.45
CA SER A 22 3.02 3.75 1.75
C SER A 22 2.89 3.39 3.24
N VAL A 23 3.99 2.99 3.88
CA VAL A 23 4.01 2.63 5.30
C VAL A 23 3.91 3.87 6.18
N LEU A 24 4.58 4.95 5.82
CA LEU A 24 4.52 6.23 6.53
C LEU A 24 3.09 6.79 6.54
N ASP A 25 2.40 6.80 5.39
CA ASP A 25 1.00 7.21 5.28
C ASP A 25 0.10 6.38 6.21
N ASN A 26 0.24 5.05 6.17
CA ASN A 26 -0.60 4.17 6.99
C ASN A 26 -0.31 4.30 8.50
N SER A 27 0.95 4.46 8.90
CA SER A 27 1.31 4.54 10.32
C SER A 27 1.00 5.90 10.95
N SER A 28 0.95 6.97 10.15
CA SER A 28 0.71 8.33 10.64
C SER A 28 -0.75 8.61 10.99
N ILE A 29 -1.72 7.90 10.38
CA ILE A 29 -3.15 8.19 10.54
C ILE A 29 -3.64 8.07 11.98
N ASN A 30 -3.05 7.15 12.78
CA ASN A 30 -3.48 6.91 14.16
C ASN A 30 -3.34 8.15 15.06
N ILE A 31 -2.38 9.02 14.78
CA ILE A 31 -2.17 10.26 15.53
C ILE A 31 -3.25 11.31 15.20
N ALA A 32 -3.81 11.25 14.00
CA ALA A 32 -4.84 12.19 13.57
C ALA A 32 -6.27 11.83 14.04
N LEU A 33 -6.50 10.61 14.54
CA LEU A 33 -7.83 10.15 14.93
C LEU A 33 -8.57 11.11 15.88
N PRO A 34 -7.94 11.67 16.96
CA PRO A 34 -8.63 12.60 17.84
C PRO A 34 -9.07 13.90 17.13
N GLU A 35 -8.23 14.48 16.27
CA GLU A 35 -8.60 15.68 15.50
C GLU A 35 -9.72 15.40 14.50
N ILE A 36 -9.67 14.24 13.84
CA ILE A 36 -10.72 13.80 12.92
C ILE A 36 -12.05 13.59 13.66
N ALA A 37 -12.02 13.03 14.87
CA ALA A 37 -13.18 12.85 15.73
C ALA A 37 -13.85 14.20 16.06
N LEU A 38 -13.05 15.18 16.48
CA LEU A 38 -13.54 16.54 16.74
C LEU A 38 -14.14 17.17 15.48
N ARG A 39 -13.51 17.01 14.34
CA ARG A 39 -13.96 17.61 13.07
C ARG A 39 -15.29 17.07 12.57
N PHE A 40 -15.53 15.78 12.73
CA PHE A 40 -16.77 15.12 12.27
C PHE A 40 -17.81 14.97 13.38
N HIS A 41 -17.55 15.49 14.60
CA HIS A 41 -18.40 15.30 15.78
C HIS A 41 -18.72 13.82 16.01
N ALA A 42 -17.72 12.96 15.87
CA ALA A 42 -17.84 11.52 15.95
C ALA A 42 -17.07 10.97 17.16
N GLU A 43 -17.47 9.80 17.63
CA GLU A 43 -16.76 9.09 18.69
C GLU A 43 -15.47 8.43 18.18
N ILE A 44 -14.49 8.24 19.05
CA ILE A 44 -13.20 7.60 18.70
C ILE A 44 -13.40 6.23 18.04
N PRO A 45 -14.27 5.32 18.53
CA PRO A 45 -14.50 4.03 17.86
C PRO A 45 -14.97 4.15 16.40
N GLN A 46 -15.76 5.16 16.08
CA GLN A 46 -16.24 5.40 14.72
C GLN A 46 -15.09 5.85 13.80
N VAL A 47 -14.21 6.72 14.30
CA VAL A 47 -13.09 7.26 13.53
C VAL A 47 -11.98 6.20 13.34
N GLN A 48 -11.82 5.28 14.28
CA GLN A 48 -10.88 4.16 14.15
C GLN A 48 -11.11 3.33 12.89
N TRP A 49 -12.31 3.33 12.33
CA TRP A 49 -12.61 2.67 11.06
C TRP A 49 -11.81 3.20 9.87
N LEU A 50 -11.21 4.39 9.97
CA LEU A 50 -10.25 4.88 8.96
C LEU A 50 -8.99 4.01 8.90
N ALA A 51 -8.49 3.57 10.04
CA ALA A 51 -7.32 2.67 10.10
C ALA A 51 -7.74 1.21 9.89
N ILE A 52 -8.84 0.77 10.53
CA ILE A 52 -9.36 -0.60 10.46
C ILE A 52 -9.79 -0.93 9.01
N GLY A 53 -10.55 -0.04 8.36
CA GLY A 53 -11.01 -0.23 6.98
C GLY A 53 -9.87 -0.40 5.97
N TYR A 54 -8.81 0.42 6.11
CA TYR A 54 -7.58 0.24 5.34
C TYR A 54 -6.93 -1.11 5.61
N GLY A 55 -6.73 -1.46 6.89
CA GLY A 55 -6.09 -2.71 7.31
C GLY A 55 -6.85 -3.94 6.84
N LEU A 56 -8.19 -3.94 6.96
CA LEU A 56 -9.07 -5.01 6.48
C LEU A 56 -8.96 -5.20 4.97
N ALA A 57 -9.11 -4.13 4.19
CA ALA A 57 -9.02 -4.19 2.74
C ALA A 57 -7.62 -4.65 2.29
N SER A 58 -6.57 -4.11 2.91
CA SER A 58 -5.19 -4.49 2.61
C SER A 58 -4.91 -5.94 2.96
N GLY A 59 -5.23 -6.38 4.18
CA GLY A 59 -4.98 -7.75 4.63
C GLY A 59 -5.77 -8.80 3.85
N ALA A 60 -7.06 -8.53 3.57
CA ALA A 60 -7.91 -9.42 2.80
C ALA A 60 -7.44 -9.62 1.36
N LEU A 61 -6.85 -8.58 0.76
CA LEU A 61 -6.51 -8.59 -0.66
C LEU A 61 -5.03 -8.84 -0.96
N ILE A 62 -4.14 -8.88 0.03
CA ILE A 62 -2.70 -9.06 -0.22
C ILE A 62 -2.40 -10.36 -0.97
N LEU A 63 -3.00 -11.49 -0.58
CA LEU A 63 -2.82 -12.78 -1.25
C LEU A 63 -3.46 -12.82 -2.64
N PRO A 64 -4.73 -12.41 -2.82
CA PRO A 64 -5.34 -12.26 -4.14
C PRO A 64 -4.55 -11.38 -5.10
N MET A 65 -4.05 -10.22 -4.62
CA MET A 65 -3.28 -9.28 -5.44
C MET A 65 -1.90 -9.84 -5.82
N GLY A 66 -1.27 -10.61 -4.93
CA GLY A 66 -0.06 -11.34 -5.25
C GLY A 66 -0.29 -12.32 -6.39
N ARG A 67 -1.34 -13.13 -6.32
CA ARG A 67 -1.69 -14.08 -7.37
C ARG A 67 -2.09 -13.40 -8.68
N LEU A 68 -2.89 -12.34 -8.62
CA LEU A 68 -3.27 -11.55 -9.79
C LEU A 68 -2.03 -10.96 -10.48
N SER A 69 -1.03 -10.55 -9.71
CA SER A 69 0.20 -9.99 -10.23
C SER A 69 1.05 -10.99 -11.01
N ASP A 70 1.00 -12.26 -10.65
CA ASP A 70 1.68 -13.33 -11.39
C ASP A 70 1.03 -13.56 -12.77
N LEU A 71 -0.29 -13.33 -12.89
CA LEU A 71 -1.04 -13.47 -14.14
C LEU A 71 -0.94 -12.24 -15.06
N VAL A 72 -1.04 -11.04 -14.48
CA VAL A 72 -1.13 -9.77 -15.23
C VAL A 72 0.24 -9.09 -15.40
N GLY A 73 1.16 -9.40 -14.48
CA GLY A 73 2.50 -8.81 -14.39
C GLY A 73 2.66 -7.91 -13.16
N ARG A 74 3.68 -8.22 -12.36
CA ARG A 74 3.94 -7.57 -11.04
C ARG A 74 4.10 -6.06 -11.14
N LYS A 75 4.84 -5.57 -12.15
CA LYS A 75 5.03 -4.12 -12.39
C LYS A 75 3.69 -3.41 -12.57
N ARG A 76 2.79 -3.97 -13.39
CA ARG A 76 1.48 -3.34 -13.66
C ARG A 76 0.66 -3.22 -12.39
N ILE A 77 0.51 -4.32 -11.65
CA ILE A 77 -0.26 -4.32 -10.39
C ILE A 77 0.34 -3.37 -9.36
N TYR A 78 1.68 -3.37 -9.21
CA TYR A 78 2.38 -2.46 -8.30
C TYR A 78 2.11 -0.98 -8.61
N LEU A 79 2.24 -0.58 -9.88
CA LEU A 79 2.00 0.80 -10.30
C LEU A 79 0.52 1.20 -10.19
N THR A 80 -0.40 0.30 -10.56
CA THR A 80 -1.84 0.53 -10.37
C THR A 80 -2.18 0.71 -8.89
N GLY A 81 -1.49 -0.02 -8.00
CA GLY A 81 -1.62 0.17 -6.55
C GLY A 81 -1.29 1.59 -6.11
N PHE A 82 -0.21 2.19 -6.63
CA PHE A 82 0.13 3.59 -6.34
C PHE A 82 -0.88 4.59 -6.90
N LEU A 83 -1.42 4.35 -8.09
CA LEU A 83 -2.46 5.19 -8.66
C LEU A 83 -3.71 5.17 -7.78
N ILE A 84 -4.22 3.98 -7.44
CA ILE A 84 -5.39 3.83 -6.60
C ILE A 84 -5.13 4.48 -5.23
N SER A 85 -4.01 4.15 -4.57
CA SER A 85 -3.66 4.67 -3.25
C SER A 85 -3.53 6.20 -3.26
N GLY A 86 -2.84 6.78 -4.25
CA GLY A 86 -2.66 8.22 -4.36
C GLY A 86 -3.98 8.97 -4.61
N PHE A 87 -4.81 8.51 -5.54
CA PHE A 87 -6.11 9.14 -5.81
C PHE A 87 -7.07 9.02 -4.64
N THR A 88 -7.16 7.86 -4.02
CA THR A 88 -8.07 7.67 -2.88
C THR A 88 -7.62 8.42 -1.64
N ALA A 89 -6.31 8.61 -1.43
CA ALA A 89 -5.80 9.46 -0.36
C ALA A 89 -6.21 10.94 -0.55
N ILE A 90 -6.15 11.46 -1.79
CA ILE A 90 -6.67 12.80 -2.10
C ILE A 90 -8.17 12.86 -1.79
N LEU A 91 -8.96 11.88 -2.26
CA LEU A 91 -10.40 11.84 -1.99
C LEU A 91 -10.71 11.77 -0.49
N THR A 92 -9.92 11.01 0.28
CA THR A 92 -10.06 10.97 1.75
C THR A 92 -9.77 12.33 2.37
N SER A 93 -8.76 13.04 1.90
CA SER A 93 -8.38 14.36 2.44
C SER A 93 -9.46 15.42 2.25
N ILE A 94 -10.24 15.34 1.18
CA ILE A 94 -11.33 16.28 0.87
C ILE A 94 -12.72 15.73 1.22
N ALA A 95 -12.81 14.57 1.86
CA ALA A 95 -14.08 13.92 2.17
C ALA A 95 -15.00 14.83 3.02
N PRO A 96 -16.25 15.01 2.62
CA PRO A 96 -17.21 15.85 3.35
C PRO A 96 -17.83 15.15 4.56
N SER A 97 -17.77 13.82 4.65
CA SER A 97 -18.33 13.02 5.75
C SER A 97 -17.37 11.91 6.17
N LEU A 98 -17.49 11.48 7.43
CA LEU A 98 -16.69 10.38 7.98
C LEU A 98 -16.89 9.07 7.20
N ILE A 99 -18.13 8.74 6.82
CA ILE A 99 -18.43 7.52 6.06
C ILE A 99 -17.69 7.51 4.72
N LEU A 100 -17.69 8.62 3.99
CA LEU A 100 -16.95 8.73 2.73
C LEU A 100 -15.44 8.64 2.95
N ALA A 101 -14.92 9.25 4.01
CA ALA A 101 -13.52 9.13 4.37
C ALA A 101 -13.13 7.67 4.65
N ILE A 102 -13.96 6.91 5.38
CA ILE A 102 -13.76 5.48 5.67
C ILE A 102 -13.79 4.66 4.37
N LEU A 103 -14.76 4.91 3.48
CA LEU A 103 -14.86 4.20 2.21
C LEU A 103 -13.64 4.45 1.31
N PHE A 104 -13.21 5.71 1.18
CA PHE A 104 -12.01 6.03 0.41
C PHE A 104 -10.74 5.44 1.04
N ARG A 105 -10.68 5.37 2.37
CA ARG A 105 -9.57 4.74 3.09
C ARG A 105 -9.55 3.22 2.87
N ALA A 106 -10.70 2.56 2.85
CA ALA A 106 -10.80 1.15 2.49
C ALA A 106 -10.34 0.89 1.04
N LEU A 107 -10.76 1.75 0.09
CA LEU A 107 -10.26 1.69 -1.30
C LEU A 107 -8.76 1.93 -1.39
N GLN A 108 -8.20 2.82 -0.56
CA GLN A 108 -6.76 3.02 -0.46
C GLN A 108 -6.06 1.74 0.04
N GLY A 109 -6.69 0.98 0.94
CA GLY A 109 -6.22 -0.33 1.39
C GLY A 109 -6.09 -1.35 0.25
N VAL A 110 -6.98 -1.32 -0.75
CA VAL A 110 -6.84 -2.13 -1.97
C VAL A 110 -5.53 -1.78 -2.70
N GLY A 111 -5.26 -0.48 -2.91
CA GLY A 111 -4.00 -0.01 -3.48
C GLY A 111 -2.79 -0.44 -2.65
N GLY A 112 -2.90 -0.35 -1.32
CA GLY A 112 -1.89 -0.81 -0.37
C GLY A 112 -1.58 -2.30 -0.50
N ALA A 113 -2.61 -3.16 -0.66
CA ALA A 113 -2.44 -4.58 -0.91
C ALA A 113 -1.66 -4.86 -2.20
N MET A 114 -1.99 -4.14 -3.28
CA MET A 114 -1.31 -4.26 -4.57
C MET A 114 0.18 -3.89 -4.46
N ILE A 115 0.50 -2.84 -3.72
CA ILE A 115 1.88 -2.39 -3.48
C ILE A 115 2.64 -3.43 -2.65
N GLN A 116 2.11 -3.81 -1.49
CA GLN A 116 2.76 -4.71 -0.53
C GLN A 116 3.00 -6.10 -1.11
N ALA A 117 2.00 -6.68 -1.79
CA ALA A 117 2.12 -8.00 -2.41
C ALA A 117 3.25 -8.07 -3.45
N ASN A 118 3.59 -6.96 -4.09
CA ASN A 118 4.51 -6.94 -5.22
C ASN A 118 5.88 -6.36 -4.91
N ALA A 119 5.99 -5.44 -3.96
CA ALA A 119 7.23 -4.72 -3.65
C ALA A 119 8.42 -5.66 -3.42
N MET A 120 8.29 -6.60 -2.47
CA MET A 120 9.34 -7.56 -2.15
C MET A 120 9.66 -8.48 -3.33
N ALA A 121 8.65 -8.94 -4.06
CA ALA A 121 8.82 -9.84 -5.18
C ALA A 121 9.59 -9.19 -6.34
N ILE A 122 9.29 -7.92 -6.67
CA ILE A 122 10.01 -7.13 -7.66
C ILE A 122 11.46 -6.92 -7.21
N LEU A 123 11.65 -6.57 -5.95
CA LEU A 123 12.96 -6.31 -5.37
C LEU A 123 13.87 -7.55 -5.45
N ILE A 124 13.41 -8.68 -4.94
CA ILE A 124 14.19 -9.94 -4.91
C ILE A 124 14.52 -10.42 -6.33
N SER A 125 13.59 -10.29 -7.27
CA SER A 125 13.81 -10.73 -8.66
C SER A 125 14.84 -9.88 -9.41
N SER A 126 15.11 -8.67 -8.93
CA SER A 126 16.10 -7.77 -9.52
C SER A 126 17.55 -8.07 -9.08
N PHE A 127 17.75 -8.95 -8.08
CA PHE A 127 19.07 -9.24 -7.52
C PHE A 127 19.45 -10.73 -7.58
N HIS A 128 20.74 -10.99 -7.71
CA HIS A 128 21.30 -12.34 -7.66
C HIS A 128 21.06 -13.00 -6.29
N ALA A 129 20.95 -14.32 -6.28
CA ALA A 129 20.63 -15.10 -5.07
C ALA A 129 21.55 -14.77 -3.88
N SER A 130 22.85 -14.55 -4.12
CA SER A 130 23.85 -14.21 -3.11
C SER A 130 23.61 -12.87 -2.38
N ARG A 131 22.85 -11.95 -2.97
CA ARG A 131 22.58 -10.62 -2.40
C ARG A 131 21.16 -10.46 -1.85
N ARG A 132 20.30 -11.47 -2.01
CA ARG A 132 18.88 -11.38 -1.61
C ARG A 132 18.70 -11.10 -0.12
N GLY A 133 19.47 -11.77 0.73
CA GLY A 133 19.40 -11.54 2.18
C GLY A 133 19.70 -10.09 2.57
N PHE A 134 20.76 -9.51 2.00
CA PHE A 134 21.12 -8.11 2.24
C PHE A 134 20.03 -7.14 1.78
N ILE A 135 19.48 -7.36 0.60
CA ILE A 135 18.41 -6.51 0.04
C ILE A 135 17.11 -6.63 0.84
N ILE A 136 16.75 -7.82 1.31
CA ILE A 136 15.61 -8.02 2.23
C ILE A 136 15.84 -7.23 3.52
N GLY A 137 17.07 -7.25 4.06
CA GLY A 137 17.45 -6.46 5.23
C GLY A 137 17.23 -4.96 5.03
N ILE A 138 17.68 -4.40 3.91
CA ILE A 138 17.44 -2.98 3.55
C ILE A 138 15.94 -2.68 3.48
N PHE A 139 15.17 -3.53 2.80
CA PHE A 139 13.73 -3.35 2.66
C PHE A 139 13.02 -3.36 4.02
N MET A 140 13.30 -4.34 4.88
CA MET A 140 12.71 -4.43 6.22
C MET A 140 13.11 -3.27 7.12
N THR A 141 14.36 -2.81 7.03
CA THR A 141 14.83 -1.60 7.73
C THR A 141 14.06 -0.37 7.25
N THR A 142 13.85 -0.23 5.94
CA THR A 142 13.05 0.87 5.38
C THR A 142 11.61 0.87 5.92
N VAL A 143 10.97 -0.29 5.96
CA VAL A 143 9.62 -0.47 6.53
C VAL A 143 9.61 -0.12 8.02
N GLY A 144 10.59 -0.60 8.79
CA GLY A 144 10.71 -0.31 10.21
C GLY A 144 10.90 1.19 10.50
N ILE A 145 11.79 1.85 9.77
CA ILE A 145 12.01 3.31 9.90
C ILE A 145 10.74 4.08 9.55
N ALA A 146 10.06 3.72 8.45
CA ALA A 146 8.80 4.37 8.06
C ALA A 146 7.70 4.22 9.11
N SER A 147 7.61 3.04 9.74
CA SER A 147 6.63 2.78 10.80
C SER A 147 6.86 3.63 12.04
N VAL A 148 8.13 3.87 12.41
CA VAL A 148 8.50 4.72 13.56
C VAL A 148 8.34 6.21 13.22
N LEU A 149 8.75 6.61 12.02
CA LEU A 149 8.66 8.01 11.58
C LEU A 149 7.22 8.44 11.29
N GLY A 150 6.31 7.53 10.96
CA GLY A 150 4.92 7.86 10.66
C GLY A 150 4.22 8.62 11.77
N PRO A 151 4.17 8.14 13.02
CA PRO A 151 3.61 8.89 14.13
C PRO A 151 4.29 10.23 14.39
N VAL A 152 5.61 10.33 14.24
CA VAL A 152 6.35 11.59 14.41
C VAL A 152 5.95 12.59 13.33
N PHE A 153 5.94 12.14 12.06
CA PHE A 153 5.47 12.95 10.93
C PHE A 153 4.01 13.34 11.09
N GLY A 154 3.17 12.37 11.48
CA GLY A 154 1.75 12.60 11.75
C GLY A 154 1.51 13.65 12.83
N GLY A 155 2.20 13.53 13.95
CA GLY A 155 2.12 14.49 15.06
C GLY A 155 2.53 15.90 14.65
N PHE A 156 3.62 16.03 13.89
CA PHE A 156 4.07 17.32 13.37
C PHE A 156 3.02 17.95 12.44
N ILE A 157 2.47 17.17 11.49
CA ILE A 157 1.46 17.69 10.55
C ILE A 157 0.17 18.09 11.27
N VAL A 158 -0.31 17.27 12.21
CA VAL A 158 -1.54 17.56 12.98
C VAL A 158 -1.35 18.79 13.87
N GLN A 159 -0.18 18.98 14.44
CA GLN A 159 0.10 20.12 15.33
C GLN A 159 0.17 21.46 14.59
N TYR A 160 0.74 21.53 13.39
CA TYR A 160 1.00 22.78 12.67
C TYR A 160 0.07 23.01 11.48
N PHE A 161 -0.60 21.96 11.01
CA PHE A 161 -1.49 21.96 9.86
C PHE A 161 -2.78 21.21 10.21
N SER A 162 -3.62 20.91 9.24
CA SER A 162 -4.82 20.08 9.42
C SER A 162 -4.49 18.62 9.13
N TRP A 163 -5.21 17.69 9.78
CA TRP A 163 -5.14 16.25 9.49
C TRP A 163 -5.28 15.90 8.00
N ARG A 164 -5.95 16.78 7.22
CA ARG A 164 -6.10 16.59 5.77
C ARG A 164 -4.77 16.58 5.04
N TRP A 165 -3.80 17.36 5.49
CA TRP A 165 -2.46 17.40 4.92
C TRP A 165 -1.68 16.10 5.12
N LEU A 166 -2.03 15.36 6.18
CA LEU A 166 -1.45 14.06 6.45
C LEU A 166 -1.68 13.06 5.31
N LEU A 167 -2.88 13.11 4.71
CA LEU A 167 -3.25 12.27 3.58
C LEU A 167 -2.88 12.91 2.24
N PHE A 168 -2.91 14.25 2.18
CA PHE A 168 -2.62 14.97 0.95
C PHE A 168 -1.14 14.91 0.58
N ILE A 169 -0.21 15.09 1.52
CA ILE A 169 1.24 15.13 1.24
C ILE A 169 1.79 13.82 0.67
N PRO A 170 1.48 12.62 1.21
CA PRO A 170 1.93 11.36 0.64
C PRO A 170 1.38 11.06 -0.76
N SER A 171 0.23 11.64 -1.12
CA SER A 171 -0.44 11.37 -2.41
C SER A 171 0.40 11.76 -3.63
N PRO A 172 0.87 13.02 -3.79
CA PRO A 172 1.72 13.38 -4.93
C PRO A 172 3.05 12.61 -4.89
N LEU A 173 3.58 12.29 -3.71
CA LEU A 173 4.79 11.47 -3.61
C LEU A 173 4.53 10.04 -4.10
N GLY A 174 3.38 9.44 -3.80
CA GLY A 174 2.98 8.14 -4.32
C GLY A 174 2.75 8.17 -5.84
N LEU A 175 2.12 9.22 -6.36
CA LEU A 175 1.91 9.39 -7.80
C LEU A 175 3.23 9.62 -8.54
N THR A 176 4.18 10.38 -7.98
CA THR A 176 5.52 10.51 -8.54
C THR A 176 6.31 9.20 -8.48
N ALA A 177 6.18 8.42 -7.39
CA ALA A 177 6.75 7.07 -7.30
C ALA A 177 6.17 6.15 -8.38
N CYS A 178 4.88 6.27 -8.72
CA CYS A 178 4.27 5.57 -9.85
C CYS A 178 4.91 5.98 -11.19
N ALA A 179 5.03 7.28 -11.46
CA ALA A 179 5.62 7.79 -12.70
C ALA A 179 7.09 7.34 -12.86
N VAL A 180 7.88 7.49 -11.81
CA VAL A 180 9.28 7.03 -11.76
C VAL A 180 9.35 5.50 -11.92
N GLY A 181 8.50 4.76 -11.22
CA GLY A 181 8.42 3.31 -11.33
C GLY A 181 8.04 2.85 -12.73
N PHE A 182 7.17 3.58 -13.44
CA PHE A 182 6.82 3.28 -14.83
C PHE A 182 8.06 3.31 -15.75
N LEU A 183 8.96 4.25 -15.53
CA LEU A 183 10.19 4.42 -16.31
C LEU A 183 11.30 3.43 -15.90
N ILE A 184 11.47 3.20 -14.59
CA ILE A 184 12.63 2.51 -14.02
C ILE A 184 12.39 1.00 -13.83
N LEU A 185 11.17 0.58 -13.44
CA LEU A 185 10.94 -0.81 -13.11
C LEU A 185 11.00 -1.69 -14.36
N PRO A 186 11.73 -2.84 -14.29
CA PRO A 186 11.82 -3.76 -15.39
C PRO A 186 10.45 -4.40 -15.73
N HIS A 187 10.22 -4.69 -17.00
CA HIS A 187 9.05 -5.45 -17.42
C HIS A 187 9.25 -6.91 -17.01
N MET A 188 8.50 -7.34 -16.01
CA MET A 188 8.44 -8.75 -15.62
C MET A 188 7.37 -9.43 -16.46
N LYS A 189 7.77 -10.45 -17.20
CA LYS A 189 6.81 -11.27 -17.95
C LYS A 189 5.91 -12.00 -16.96
N PRO A 190 4.61 -12.13 -17.25
CA PRO A 190 3.72 -13.02 -16.51
C PRO A 190 4.29 -14.45 -16.49
N ALA A 191 3.87 -15.23 -15.50
CA ALA A 191 4.25 -16.64 -15.46
C ALA A 191 3.84 -17.34 -16.77
N PRO A 192 4.66 -18.28 -17.32
CA PRO A 192 4.30 -19.02 -18.52
C PRO A 192 2.96 -19.73 -18.32
N SER A 193 2.09 -19.68 -19.36
CA SER A 193 0.74 -20.28 -19.31
C SER A 193 0.71 -21.78 -19.02
N ASP A 194 1.80 -22.49 -19.32
CA ASP A 194 1.95 -23.95 -19.11
C ASP A 194 2.46 -24.31 -17.70
N SER A 195 2.75 -23.33 -16.83
CA SER A 195 3.15 -23.61 -15.47
C SER A 195 1.92 -23.96 -14.61
N LEU A 196 2.08 -24.86 -13.60
CA LEU A 196 1.06 -25.10 -12.58
C LEU A 196 0.61 -23.80 -11.88
N LEU A 197 1.40 -22.74 -12.01
CA LEU A 197 1.09 -21.39 -11.54
C LEU A 197 0.07 -20.64 -12.41
N ALA A 198 -0.14 -21.06 -13.67
CA ALA A 198 -1.13 -20.49 -14.59
C ALA A 198 -2.56 -21.06 -14.39
N SER A 199 -2.78 -21.91 -13.36
CA SER A 199 -4.13 -22.33 -13.00
C SER A 199 -5.02 -21.09 -12.78
N LYS A 200 -6.29 -21.21 -13.21
CA LYS A 200 -7.30 -20.13 -13.14
C LYS A 200 -7.28 -19.45 -11.75
N PHE A 201 -7.41 -18.14 -11.75
CA PHE A 201 -7.51 -17.38 -10.49
C PHE A 201 -8.65 -17.94 -9.64
N ASP A 202 -8.33 -18.37 -8.43
CA ASP A 202 -9.32 -18.89 -7.49
C ASP A 202 -10.07 -17.73 -6.82
N TRP A 203 -11.09 -17.22 -7.51
CA TRP A 203 -11.97 -16.17 -6.98
C TRP A 203 -12.71 -16.63 -5.73
N ARG A 204 -13.11 -17.91 -5.66
CA ARG A 204 -13.87 -18.45 -4.53
C ARG A 204 -13.00 -18.50 -3.27
N GLY A 205 -11.82 -19.07 -3.36
CA GLY A 205 -10.87 -19.09 -2.23
C GLY A 205 -10.47 -17.69 -1.79
N SER A 206 -10.26 -16.78 -2.72
CA SER A 206 -9.94 -15.36 -2.41
C SER A 206 -11.07 -14.67 -1.67
N ILE A 207 -12.32 -14.88 -2.07
CA ILE A 207 -13.51 -14.33 -1.40
C ILE A 207 -13.69 -14.95 -0.01
N TYR A 208 -13.58 -16.29 0.12
CA TYR A 208 -13.69 -16.94 1.42
C TYR A 208 -12.61 -16.48 2.40
N PHE A 209 -11.38 -16.32 1.94
CA PHE A 209 -10.29 -15.76 2.74
C PHE A 209 -10.60 -14.33 3.20
N ALA A 210 -11.04 -13.47 2.29
CA ALA A 210 -11.40 -12.09 2.60
C ALA A 210 -12.55 -12.03 3.62
N VAL A 211 -13.62 -12.81 3.41
CA VAL A 211 -14.77 -12.88 4.33
C VAL A 211 -14.35 -13.40 5.70
N ALA A 212 -13.57 -14.47 5.76
CA ALA A 212 -13.08 -15.05 7.03
C ALA A 212 -12.24 -14.02 7.81
N LEU A 213 -11.33 -13.32 7.14
CA LEU A 213 -10.48 -12.29 7.76
C LEU A 213 -11.31 -11.10 8.25
N CYS A 214 -12.26 -10.63 7.44
CA CYS A 214 -13.18 -9.55 7.81
C CYS A 214 -14.05 -9.96 9.01
N SER A 215 -14.62 -11.17 9.01
CA SER A 215 -15.43 -11.68 10.11
C SER A 215 -14.63 -11.78 11.41
N LEU A 216 -13.40 -12.31 11.33
CA LEU A 216 -12.50 -12.42 12.48
C LEU A 216 -12.19 -11.04 13.06
N MET A 217 -11.86 -10.07 12.21
CA MET A 217 -11.53 -8.71 12.65
C MET A 217 -12.75 -8.00 13.25
N LEU A 218 -13.93 -8.15 12.65
CA LEU A 218 -15.16 -7.58 13.19
C LEU A 218 -15.52 -8.17 14.56
N THR A 219 -15.26 -9.47 14.77
CA THR A 219 -15.51 -10.12 16.07
C THR A 219 -14.54 -9.61 17.16
N ILE A 220 -13.32 -9.25 16.80
CA ILE A 220 -12.32 -8.71 17.75
C ILE A 220 -12.60 -7.24 18.08
N THR A 221 -13.24 -6.51 17.16
CA THR A 221 -13.45 -5.06 17.27
C THR A 221 -14.78 -4.71 17.97
N ASN A 222 -15.72 -5.66 18.11
CA ASN A 222 -16.95 -5.56 18.88
C ASN A 222 -16.79 -6.21 20.27
#